data_7858576addf5a908718decdb9e1bcff9
#
_entry.id   7858576addf5a908718decdb9e1bcff9
#
_cell.length_a   1.000
_cell.length_b   1.000
_cell.length_c   1.000
_cell.angle_alpha   90.00
_cell.angle_beta   90.00
_cell.angle_gamma   90.00
#
_symmetry.space_group_name_H-M   'P 1'
#
loop_
_entity.id
_entity.type
_entity.pdbx_description
1 polymer ?
#
loop_
_entity_poly.entity_id
_entity_poly.type
_entity_poly.pdbx_seq_one_letter_code
_entity_poly.pdbx_strand_id
1 'polypeptide(L)'
;GGGYAFFMNSVKMVWPLLPMVKYEPQYARAIGKWMNNNVSACRLFYPDEIPAIYQWLPQQKDITRGVIAYEGLRKTDDYGKPELKGMSPVAIGDGPKWNEANPPESMFSVYSTAPVGILGATVHTTDVEGVLRLDANATDFYADKPYPVWLIYNPYEKEVKITYDAGEGADLYDVVAREYVARDAQGRVKITIPADTARLVYELPTGTVLTESEGRITTDTGHVILY
;
A
#
# COMPACT_ATOMS: atom_id res chain seq x y z
N GLY A 1 -4.90 21.68 17.55
CA GLY A 1 -4.73 21.43 16.16
C GLY A 1 -5.51 20.22 15.78
N GLY A 2 -6.36 20.35 14.84
CA GLY A 2 -7.23 19.27 14.45
C GLY A 2 -6.49 18.12 13.77
N GLY A 3 -7.14 17.02 13.62
CA GLY A 3 -6.64 15.85 12.94
C GLY A 3 -6.60 15.92 11.43
N TYR A 4 -6.92 17.06 10.83
CA TYR A 4 -7.07 17.08 9.39
C TYR A 4 -5.83 16.87 8.57
N ALA A 5 -4.68 16.96 9.16
CA ALA A 5 -3.46 16.78 8.44
C ALA A 5 -3.03 15.31 8.34
N PHE A 6 -3.66 14.42 9.09
CA PHE A 6 -3.19 13.04 9.20
C PHE A 6 -3.19 12.34 7.84
N PHE A 7 -4.35 12.15 7.24
CA PHE A 7 -4.48 11.47 5.95
C PHE A 7 -3.71 12.20 4.85
N MET A 8 -3.93 13.51 4.73
CA MET A 8 -3.28 14.33 3.72
C MET A 8 -1.75 14.28 3.82
N ASN A 9 -1.19 14.49 5.00
CA ASN A 9 0.25 14.51 5.18
C ASN A 9 0.85 13.11 5.05
N SER A 10 0.15 12.09 5.50
CA SER A 10 0.63 10.72 5.42
C SER A 10 0.56 10.18 4.00
N VAL A 11 -0.57 10.31 3.33
CA VAL A 11 -0.75 9.76 1.98
C VAL A 11 0.11 10.45 0.95
N LYS A 12 0.31 11.75 1.05
CA LYS A 12 1.19 12.47 0.11
C LYS A 12 2.64 11.98 0.15
N MET A 13 3.10 11.48 1.29
CA MET A 13 4.44 10.92 1.40
C MET A 13 4.58 9.57 0.67
N VAL A 14 3.49 8.88 0.38
CA VAL A 14 3.51 7.64 -0.42
C VAL A 14 4.10 7.88 -1.81
N TRP A 15 3.78 9.02 -2.41
CA TRP A 15 4.18 9.31 -3.79
C TRP A 15 5.69 9.22 -4.02
N PRO A 16 6.54 9.89 -3.21
CA PRO A 16 7.98 9.77 -3.36
C PRO A 16 8.55 8.53 -2.68
N LEU A 17 8.02 8.15 -1.50
CA LEU A 17 8.65 7.12 -0.68
C LEU A 17 8.46 5.70 -1.23
N LEU A 18 7.29 5.41 -1.79
CA LEU A 18 7.04 4.05 -2.29
C LEU A 18 7.93 3.71 -3.49
N PRO A 19 8.01 4.50 -4.57
CA PRO A 19 8.92 4.19 -5.67
C PRO A 19 10.40 4.27 -5.28
N MET A 20 10.76 5.03 -4.24
CA MET A 20 12.14 5.13 -3.75
C MET A 20 12.74 3.77 -3.37
N VAL A 21 11.91 2.80 -2.92
CA VAL A 21 12.41 1.45 -2.56
C VAL A 21 13.08 0.72 -3.73
N LYS A 22 12.76 1.07 -4.98
CA LYS A 22 13.40 0.49 -6.18
C LYS A 22 14.85 0.93 -6.32
N TYR A 23 15.17 2.13 -5.85
CA TYR A 23 16.49 2.75 -5.94
C TYR A 23 17.29 2.55 -4.65
N GLU A 24 16.59 2.46 -3.52
CA GLU A 24 17.17 2.35 -2.18
C GLU A 24 16.49 1.22 -1.39
N PRO A 25 16.67 -0.05 -1.79
CA PRO A 25 15.94 -1.19 -1.23
C PRO A 25 16.24 -1.45 0.25
N GLN A 26 17.33 -0.92 0.81
CA GLN A 26 17.60 -0.99 2.25
C GLN A 26 16.52 -0.32 3.11
N TYR A 27 15.73 0.59 2.53
CA TYR A 27 14.59 1.22 3.22
C TYR A 27 13.27 0.45 3.08
N ALA A 28 13.25 -0.66 2.35
CA ALA A 28 12.02 -1.43 2.07
C ALA A 28 11.24 -1.78 3.33
N ARG A 29 11.93 -2.27 4.39
CA ARG A 29 11.28 -2.59 5.66
C ARG A 29 10.70 -1.35 6.35
N ALA A 30 11.44 -0.26 6.43
CA ALA A 30 10.98 0.96 7.09
C ALA A 30 9.78 1.58 6.37
N ILE A 31 9.82 1.63 5.04
CA ILE A 31 8.74 2.16 4.20
C ILE A 31 7.53 1.23 4.23
N GLY A 32 7.75 -0.08 4.14
CA GLY A 32 6.67 -1.07 4.25
C GLY A 32 5.94 -0.97 5.59
N LYS A 33 6.67 -0.88 6.69
CA LYS A 33 6.11 -0.69 8.03
C LYS A 33 5.33 0.62 8.16
N TRP A 34 5.90 1.71 7.66
CA TRP A 34 5.24 3.01 7.67
C TRP A 34 3.95 3.00 6.87
N MET A 35 3.97 2.44 5.66
CA MET A 35 2.80 2.30 4.80
C MET A 35 1.70 1.46 5.45
N ASN A 36 2.08 0.31 6.03
CA ASN A 36 1.14 -0.58 6.69
C ASN A 36 0.45 0.10 7.88
N ASN A 37 1.21 0.82 8.70
CA ASN A 37 0.66 1.59 9.83
C ASN A 37 -0.25 2.72 9.35
N ASN A 38 0.13 3.41 8.30
CA ASN A 38 -0.63 4.52 7.73
C ASN A 38 -1.98 4.04 7.17
N VAL A 39 -1.96 2.97 6.39
CA VAL A 39 -3.19 2.38 5.82
C VAL A 39 -4.10 1.85 6.91
N SER A 40 -3.54 1.19 7.93
CA SER A 40 -4.31 0.72 9.10
C SER A 40 -4.96 1.88 9.85
N ALA A 41 -4.23 2.97 10.07
CA ALA A 41 -4.76 4.17 10.73
C ALA A 41 -5.86 4.84 9.90
N CYS A 42 -5.82 4.75 8.57
CA CYS A 42 -6.90 5.18 7.67
C CYS A 42 -8.05 4.17 7.60
N ARG A 43 -8.02 3.10 8.37
CA ARG A 43 -9.10 2.09 8.47
C ARG A 43 -9.39 1.35 7.18
N LEU A 44 -8.43 1.29 6.26
CA LEU A 44 -8.61 0.55 5.02
C LEU A 44 -8.89 -0.94 5.25
N PHE A 45 -8.34 -1.53 6.31
CA PHE A 45 -8.57 -2.93 6.69
C PHE A 45 -9.85 -3.19 7.49
N TYR A 46 -10.45 -2.15 8.06
CA TYR A 46 -11.57 -2.25 9.00
C TYR A 46 -12.78 -1.41 8.56
N PRO A 47 -13.18 -1.52 7.27
CA PRO A 47 -14.23 -0.64 6.75
C PRO A 47 -15.58 -0.85 7.44
N ASP A 48 -15.84 -2.06 7.93
CA ASP A 48 -17.11 -2.41 8.58
C ASP A 48 -17.22 -1.93 10.03
N GLU A 49 -16.10 -1.53 10.63
CA GLU A 49 -16.08 -0.96 11.98
C GLU A 49 -16.48 0.52 12.00
N ILE A 50 -16.53 1.18 10.84
CA ILE A 50 -16.86 2.59 10.73
C ILE A 50 -18.15 2.72 9.93
N PRO A 51 -19.20 3.36 10.50
CA PRO A 51 -20.42 3.63 9.76
C PRO A 51 -20.13 4.33 8.42
N ALA A 52 -20.80 3.92 7.35
CA ALA A 52 -20.60 4.43 6.00
C ALA A 52 -20.69 5.96 5.91
N ILE A 53 -21.49 6.57 6.78
CA ILE A 53 -21.67 8.03 6.85
C ILE A 53 -20.36 8.79 7.19
N TYR A 54 -19.36 8.11 7.75
CA TYR A 54 -18.06 8.70 8.07
C TYR A 54 -16.97 8.26 7.08
N GLN A 55 -17.29 7.41 6.12
CA GLN A 55 -16.40 7.02 5.03
C GLN A 55 -16.58 7.99 3.86
N TRP A 56 -15.47 8.26 3.15
CA TRP A 56 -15.45 9.31 2.12
C TRP A 56 -16.35 8.99 0.93
N LEU A 57 -16.21 7.83 0.33
CA LEU A 57 -16.94 7.44 -0.88
C LEU A 57 -17.88 6.28 -0.57
N PRO A 58 -19.18 6.51 -0.46
CA PRO A 58 -20.13 5.45 -0.15
C PRO A 58 -20.23 4.36 -1.25
N GLN A 59 -19.87 4.70 -2.51
CA GLN A 59 -19.89 3.76 -3.64
C GLN A 59 -18.47 3.25 -4.00
N GLN A 60 -17.51 3.41 -3.12
CA GLN A 60 -16.15 2.96 -3.40
C GLN A 60 -16.08 1.44 -3.54
N LYS A 61 -15.09 0.98 -4.32
CA LYS A 61 -14.80 -0.43 -4.49
C LYS A 61 -14.16 -1.01 -3.22
N ASP A 62 -14.15 -2.33 -3.09
CA ASP A 62 -13.63 -3.04 -1.92
C ASP A 62 -12.24 -2.56 -1.49
N ILE A 63 -11.32 -2.34 -2.45
CA ILE A 63 -9.95 -1.91 -2.16
C ILE A 63 -9.87 -0.51 -1.54
N THR A 64 -10.84 0.36 -1.81
CA THR A 64 -10.88 1.75 -1.31
C THR A 64 -11.90 1.95 -0.20
N ARG A 65 -12.70 0.92 0.10
CA ARG A 65 -13.68 0.97 1.17
C ARG A 65 -12.99 1.18 2.53
N GLY A 66 -13.48 2.10 3.31
CA GLY A 66 -12.89 2.48 4.59
C GLY A 66 -11.81 3.55 4.52
N VAL A 67 -11.38 3.96 3.32
CA VAL A 67 -10.45 5.08 3.19
C VAL A 67 -11.17 6.38 3.48
N ILE A 68 -10.55 7.22 4.30
CA ILE A 68 -11.07 8.52 4.74
C ILE A 68 -10.18 9.61 4.17
N ALA A 69 -10.73 10.49 3.35
CA ALA A 69 -9.97 11.48 2.62
C ALA A 69 -9.69 12.76 3.40
N TYR A 70 -10.52 13.07 4.39
CA TYR A 70 -10.39 14.27 5.21
C TYR A 70 -10.76 13.94 6.65
N GLU A 71 -9.76 13.78 7.51
CA GLU A 71 -9.96 13.27 8.86
C GLU A 71 -8.78 13.51 9.79
N GLY A 72 -8.95 13.04 11.03
CA GLY A 72 -7.89 12.91 12.01
C GLY A 72 -7.98 11.58 12.74
N LEU A 73 -6.85 11.11 13.22
CA LEU A 73 -6.81 10.02 14.18
C LEU A 73 -7.22 10.56 15.56
N ARG A 74 -8.36 10.09 16.09
CA ARG A 74 -8.88 10.57 17.36
C ARG A 74 -9.43 9.44 18.20
N LYS A 75 -9.51 9.68 19.49
CA LYS A 75 -10.36 8.88 20.38
C LYS A 75 -11.82 9.15 20.05
N THR A 76 -12.62 8.10 20.06
CA THR A 76 -14.03 8.21 19.64
C THR A 76 -14.86 9.14 20.51
N ASP A 77 -14.55 9.24 21.79
CA ASP A 77 -15.25 10.12 22.73
C ASP A 77 -15.03 11.63 22.43
N ASP A 78 -13.92 11.98 21.75
CA ASP A 78 -13.59 13.37 21.42
C ASP A 78 -14.57 14.00 20.40
N TYR A 79 -15.34 13.18 19.71
CA TYR A 79 -16.28 13.63 18.67
C TYR A 79 -17.71 13.81 19.16
N GLY A 80 -18.03 13.35 20.37
CA GLY A 80 -19.39 13.37 20.87
C GLY A 80 -20.39 12.60 20.00
N LYS A 81 -19.93 11.60 19.24
CA LYS A 81 -20.74 10.78 18.35
C LYS A 81 -21.05 9.44 19.03
N PRO A 82 -22.33 9.22 19.43
CA PRO A 82 -22.69 8.05 20.22
C PRO A 82 -22.31 6.71 19.58
N GLU A 83 -22.45 6.63 18.24
CA GLU A 83 -22.16 5.42 17.46
C GLU A 83 -20.67 5.02 17.45
N LEU A 84 -19.79 5.92 17.82
CA LEU A 84 -18.35 5.66 17.88
C LEU A 84 -17.85 5.44 19.31
N LYS A 85 -18.74 5.58 20.29
CA LYS A 85 -18.37 5.46 21.70
C LYS A 85 -17.82 4.06 22.01
N GLY A 86 -16.66 4.02 22.65
CA GLY A 86 -16.00 2.78 23.05
C GLY A 86 -15.22 2.08 21.94
N MET A 87 -15.22 2.59 20.70
CA MET A 87 -14.34 2.08 19.67
C MET A 87 -12.88 2.48 19.95
N SER A 88 -11.91 1.73 19.42
CA SER A 88 -10.51 2.15 19.47
C SER A 88 -10.27 3.42 18.68
N PRO A 89 -9.19 4.17 18.91
CA PRO A 89 -8.88 5.36 18.12
C PRO A 89 -8.93 5.06 16.63
N VAL A 90 -9.67 5.88 15.88
CA VAL A 90 -9.92 5.67 14.45
C VAL A 90 -9.66 6.94 13.67
N ALA A 91 -9.35 6.79 12.39
CA ALA A 91 -9.39 7.88 11.44
C ALA A 91 -10.86 8.08 11.03
N ILE A 92 -11.37 9.29 11.18
CA ILE A 92 -12.77 9.63 10.96
C ILE A 92 -12.85 10.72 9.90
N GLY A 93 -13.65 10.48 8.88
CA GLY A 93 -13.97 11.46 7.85
C GLY A 93 -15.43 11.95 7.96
N ASP A 94 -15.76 12.88 7.11
CA ASP A 94 -17.12 13.43 7.06
C ASP A 94 -18.07 12.57 6.21
N GLY A 95 -17.53 11.68 5.38
CA GLY A 95 -18.33 10.74 4.58
C GLY A 95 -19.43 11.41 3.78
N PRO A 96 -20.61 10.78 3.67
CA PRO A 96 -21.77 11.36 2.97
C PRO A 96 -22.28 12.67 3.56
N LYS A 97 -22.07 12.93 4.84
CA LYS A 97 -22.45 14.21 5.47
C LYS A 97 -21.63 15.39 4.96
N TRP A 98 -20.50 15.14 4.35
CA TRP A 98 -19.71 16.17 3.71
C TRP A 98 -20.52 17.00 2.73
N ASN A 99 -21.37 16.36 1.93
CA ASN A 99 -22.16 17.02 0.90
C ASN A 99 -23.26 17.94 1.48
N GLU A 100 -23.70 17.68 2.69
CA GLU A 100 -24.68 18.52 3.38
C GLU A 100 -24.04 19.76 4.02
N ALA A 101 -22.80 19.60 4.50
CA ALA A 101 -22.08 20.62 5.25
C ALA A 101 -21.15 21.48 4.39
N ASN A 102 -20.73 20.98 3.22
CA ASN A 102 -19.73 21.59 2.36
C ASN A 102 -20.18 21.60 0.91
N PRO A 103 -19.76 22.61 0.13
CA PRO A 103 -20.06 22.68 -1.29
C PRO A 103 -19.53 21.46 -2.06
N PRO A 104 -20.21 21.03 -3.16
CA PRO A 104 -19.74 19.92 -4.00
C PRO A 104 -18.30 20.07 -4.51
N GLU A 105 -17.80 21.27 -4.69
CA GLU A 105 -16.45 21.57 -5.13
C GLU A 105 -15.38 20.99 -4.20
N SER A 106 -15.67 20.88 -2.92
CA SER A 106 -14.73 20.29 -1.95
C SER A 106 -14.50 18.80 -2.19
N MET A 107 -15.39 18.09 -2.84
CA MET A 107 -15.24 16.69 -3.22
C MET A 107 -14.10 16.46 -4.21
N PHE A 108 -13.73 17.46 -4.98
CA PHE A 108 -12.68 17.42 -5.99
C PHE A 108 -11.38 18.06 -5.51
N SER A 109 -11.31 18.41 -4.24
CA SER A 109 -10.09 18.99 -3.65
C SER A 109 -9.00 17.94 -3.49
N VAL A 110 -7.79 18.41 -3.22
CA VAL A 110 -6.63 17.54 -2.89
C VAL A 110 -6.87 16.68 -1.64
N TYR A 111 -7.84 17.03 -0.83
CA TYR A 111 -8.20 16.31 0.40
C TYR A 111 -9.24 15.20 0.16
N SER A 112 -9.69 15.00 -1.06
CA SER A 112 -10.82 14.13 -1.37
C SER A 112 -10.44 12.96 -2.28
N THR A 113 -10.86 12.97 -3.51
CA THR A 113 -10.80 11.81 -4.41
C THR A 113 -9.38 11.43 -4.84
N ALA A 114 -8.46 12.39 -4.98
CA ALA A 114 -7.11 12.10 -5.43
C ALA A 114 -6.32 11.20 -4.44
N PRO A 115 -6.29 11.49 -3.12
CA PRO A 115 -5.70 10.57 -2.16
C PRO A 115 -6.31 9.17 -2.17
N VAL A 116 -7.62 9.06 -2.28
CA VAL A 116 -8.32 7.77 -2.37
C VAL A 116 -7.90 7.00 -3.63
N GLY A 117 -7.83 7.67 -4.77
CA GLY A 117 -7.38 7.07 -6.02
C GLY A 117 -5.95 6.56 -5.95
N ILE A 118 -5.05 7.30 -5.30
CA ILE A 118 -3.66 6.88 -5.11
C ILE A 118 -3.56 5.66 -4.20
N LEU A 119 -4.27 5.64 -3.09
CA LEU A 119 -4.31 4.45 -2.23
C LEU A 119 -4.88 3.25 -2.99
N GLY A 120 -5.96 3.45 -3.75
CA GLY A 120 -6.55 2.40 -4.58
C GLY A 120 -5.62 1.87 -5.67
N ALA A 121 -4.72 2.71 -6.18
CA ALA A 121 -3.72 2.30 -7.17
C ALA A 121 -2.51 1.61 -6.55
N THR A 122 -2.15 1.95 -5.31
CA THR A 122 -0.91 1.48 -4.67
C THR A 122 -1.11 0.31 -3.74
N VAL A 123 -2.26 0.22 -3.05
CA VAL A 123 -2.47 -0.75 -1.96
C VAL A 123 -3.33 -1.90 -2.44
N HIS A 124 -2.81 -3.11 -2.31
CA HIS A 124 -3.51 -4.35 -2.61
C HIS A 124 -3.49 -5.26 -1.38
N THR A 125 -4.62 -5.86 -1.06
CA THR A 125 -4.72 -6.84 0.01
C THR A 125 -4.09 -8.17 -0.40
N THR A 126 -3.69 -8.97 0.60
CA THR A 126 -3.29 -10.38 0.41
C THR A 126 -4.29 -11.29 1.11
N ASP A 127 -4.08 -12.60 1.02
CA ASP A 127 -4.87 -13.60 1.76
C ASP A 127 -4.45 -13.72 3.24
N VAL A 128 -3.52 -12.89 3.70
CA VAL A 128 -3.11 -12.79 5.11
C VAL A 128 -3.50 -11.41 5.61
N GLU A 129 -4.40 -11.37 6.59
CA GLU A 129 -4.84 -10.12 7.20
C GLU A 129 -3.64 -9.28 7.69
N GLY A 130 -3.70 -7.97 7.46
CA GLY A 130 -2.63 -7.04 7.86
C GLY A 130 -1.36 -7.09 7.02
N VAL A 131 -1.24 -8.01 6.05
CA VAL A 131 -0.14 -8.03 5.09
C VAL A 131 -0.61 -7.46 3.77
N LEU A 132 0.01 -6.36 3.34
CA LEU A 132 -0.30 -5.68 2.10
C LEU A 132 0.75 -5.91 1.04
N ARG A 133 0.32 -5.84 -0.20
CA ARG A 133 1.15 -5.74 -1.39
C ARG A 133 1.01 -4.33 -1.96
N LEU A 134 2.12 -3.63 -2.08
CA LEU A 134 2.16 -2.23 -2.48
C LEU A 134 2.83 -2.13 -3.86
N ASP A 135 2.13 -1.56 -4.83
CA ASP A 135 2.67 -1.34 -6.17
C ASP A 135 3.68 -0.19 -6.15
N ALA A 136 4.97 -0.53 -6.22
CA ALA A 136 6.07 0.44 -6.22
C ALA A 136 6.18 1.24 -7.53
N ASN A 137 5.43 0.86 -8.57
CA ASN A 137 5.38 1.57 -9.84
C ASN A 137 4.23 2.59 -9.91
N ALA A 138 3.20 2.44 -9.08
CA ALA A 138 1.96 3.21 -9.22
C ALA A 138 2.17 4.72 -9.17
N THR A 139 3.14 5.20 -8.38
CA THR A 139 3.46 6.62 -8.23
C THR A 139 4.80 7.03 -8.82
N ASP A 140 5.49 6.14 -9.51
CA ASP A 140 6.74 6.44 -10.22
C ASP A 140 6.43 6.95 -11.64
N PHE A 141 6.03 8.21 -11.73
CA PHE A 141 5.46 8.78 -12.95
C PHE A 141 6.48 9.01 -14.08
N TYR A 142 7.76 9.08 -13.76
CA TYR A 142 8.79 9.52 -14.71
C TYR A 142 9.76 8.41 -15.10
N ALA A 143 9.73 7.26 -14.46
CA ALA A 143 10.60 6.15 -14.77
C ALA A 143 9.95 5.15 -15.73
N ASP A 144 10.77 4.46 -16.51
CA ASP A 144 10.34 3.28 -17.23
C ASP A 144 9.95 2.17 -16.24
N LYS A 145 8.89 1.45 -16.58
CA LYS A 145 8.31 0.39 -15.73
C LYS A 145 8.25 -0.92 -16.49
N PRO A 146 9.41 -1.47 -16.87
CA PRO A 146 9.47 -2.69 -17.69
C PRO A 146 8.87 -3.90 -16.98
N TYR A 147 8.87 -3.89 -15.65
CA TYR A 147 8.41 -5.00 -14.82
C TYR A 147 7.48 -4.50 -13.71
N PRO A 148 6.46 -5.27 -13.31
CA PRO A 148 5.75 -5.04 -12.06
C PRO A 148 6.69 -5.17 -10.86
N VAL A 149 6.53 -4.29 -9.85
CA VAL A 149 7.37 -4.27 -8.65
C VAL A 149 6.51 -4.10 -7.41
N TRP A 150 6.63 -5.04 -6.48
CA TRP A 150 5.79 -5.12 -5.31
C TRP A 150 6.58 -5.06 -4.01
N LEU A 151 6.29 -4.05 -3.19
CA LEU A 151 6.76 -4.03 -1.80
C LEU A 151 5.76 -4.76 -0.93
N ILE A 152 6.22 -5.78 -0.21
CA ILE A 152 5.40 -6.61 0.68
C ILE A 152 6.05 -6.62 2.05
N TYR A 153 5.34 -6.13 3.07
CA TYR A 153 5.83 -6.09 4.44
C TYR A 153 5.02 -7.02 5.34
N ASN A 154 5.72 -7.85 6.11
CA ASN A 154 5.12 -8.68 7.15
C ASN A 154 5.24 -7.98 8.52
N PRO A 155 4.12 -7.52 9.12
CA PRO A 155 4.14 -6.84 10.42
C PRO A 155 4.23 -7.79 11.62
N TYR A 156 4.13 -9.11 11.39
CA TYR A 156 4.09 -10.10 12.46
C TYR A 156 5.47 -10.52 12.93
N GLU A 157 5.56 -10.99 14.17
CA GLU A 157 6.78 -11.54 14.78
C GLU A 157 7.12 -12.98 14.32
N LYS A 158 6.34 -13.50 13.37
CA LYS A 158 6.54 -14.81 12.72
C LYS A 158 6.50 -14.68 11.22
N GLU A 159 7.10 -15.63 10.53
CA GLU A 159 6.97 -15.71 9.08
C GLU A 159 5.50 -15.93 8.69
N VAL A 160 5.14 -15.41 7.53
CA VAL A 160 3.84 -15.64 6.89
C VAL A 160 4.02 -16.13 5.47
N LYS A 161 3.01 -16.85 4.97
CA LYS A 161 2.94 -17.26 3.56
C LYS A 161 1.72 -16.64 2.93
N ILE A 162 1.93 -15.81 1.93
CA ILE A 162 0.86 -15.21 1.14
C ILE A 162 0.67 -15.97 -0.17
N THR A 163 -0.53 -15.93 -0.70
CA THR A 163 -0.80 -16.37 -2.06
C THR A 163 -0.50 -15.22 -3.00
N TYR A 164 0.37 -15.49 -3.96
CA TYR A 164 0.76 -14.55 -5.01
C TYR A 164 0.26 -15.08 -6.35
N ASP A 165 -0.37 -14.25 -7.16
CA ASP A 165 -0.79 -14.60 -8.50
C ASP A 165 0.27 -14.14 -9.50
N ALA A 166 0.98 -15.10 -10.07
CA ALA A 166 2.03 -14.87 -11.07
C ALA A 166 1.49 -14.88 -12.51
N GLY A 167 0.17 -14.98 -12.69
CA GLY A 167 -0.48 -14.94 -13.99
C GLY A 167 -0.05 -16.10 -14.90
N GLU A 168 0.33 -15.78 -16.15
CA GLU A 168 0.71 -16.77 -17.16
C GLU A 168 2.13 -17.32 -16.98
N GLY A 169 2.94 -16.69 -16.16
CA GLY A 169 4.30 -17.16 -15.80
C GLY A 169 5.27 -16.02 -15.52
N ALA A 170 6.00 -16.12 -14.41
CA ALA A 170 7.02 -15.17 -14.05
C ALA A 170 8.11 -15.78 -13.16
N ASP A 171 9.30 -15.20 -13.23
CA ASP A 171 10.33 -15.37 -12.23
C ASP A 171 10.17 -14.24 -11.18
N LEU A 172 9.93 -14.58 -9.94
CA LEU A 172 9.74 -13.64 -8.84
C LEU A 172 11.07 -13.45 -8.11
N TYR A 173 11.69 -12.29 -8.28
CA TYR A 173 12.99 -11.97 -7.70
C TYR A 173 12.88 -10.89 -6.62
N ASP A 174 13.35 -11.20 -5.41
CA ASP A 174 13.42 -10.27 -4.29
C ASP A 174 14.80 -9.57 -4.27
N VAL A 175 14.82 -8.29 -4.57
CA VAL A 175 16.08 -7.53 -4.58
C VAL A 175 16.60 -7.19 -3.19
N VAL A 176 15.76 -7.25 -2.15
CA VAL A 176 16.20 -7.03 -0.76
C VAL A 176 17.05 -8.21 -0.28
N ALA A 177 16.54 -9.42 -0.49
CA ALA A 177 17.26 -10.66 -0.13
C ALA A 177 18.22 -11.14 -1.22
N ARG A 178 18.15 -10.57 -2.44
CA ARG A 178 18.92 -10.97 -3.63
C ARG A 178 18.69 -12.45 -3.99
N GLU A 179 17.44 -12.89 -3.93
CA GLU A 179 17.09 -14.28 -4.21
C GLU A 179 15.81 -14.40 -5.02
N TYR A 180 15.65 -15.49 -5.74
CA TYR A 180 14.38 -15.85 -6.33
C TYR A 180 13.44 -16.42 -5.24
N VAL A 181 12.29 -15.80 -5.06
CA VAL A 181 11.25 -16.34 -4.17
C VAL A 181 10.39 -17.39 -4.87
N ALA A 182 10.34 -17.35 -6.20
CA ALA A 182 9.80 -18.41 -7.06
C ALA A 182 10.40 -18.28 -8.46
N ARG A 183 10.53 -19.38 -9.17
CA ARG A 183 10.93 -19.44 -10.58
C ARG A 183 9.88 -20.17 -11.39
N ASP A 184 9.69 -19.74 -12.64
CA ASP A 184 8.67 -20.29 -13.55
C ASP A 184 7.31 -20.43 -12.84
N ALA A 185 6.99 -19.43 -12.03
CA ALA A 185 5.77 -19.42 -11.25
C ALA A 185 4.58 -19.18 -12.17
N GLN A 186 3.56 -20.05 -12.11
CA GLN A 186 2.35 -19.96 -12.92
C GLN A 186 1.12 -19.93 -12.00
N GLY A 187 0.17 -19.05 -12.29
CA GLY A 187 -1.03 -18.90 -11.49
C GLY A 187 -0.72 -18.58 -10.03
N ARG A 188 -1.41 -19.22 -9.12
CA ARG A 188 -1.33 -18.93 -7.69
C ARG A 188 -0.22 -19.72 -6.99
N VAL A 189 0.83 -19.02 -6.54
CA VAL A 189 1.96 -19.61 -5.81
C VAL A 189 2.02 -19.08 -4.39
N LYS A 190 2.67 -19.81 -3.49
CA LYS A 190 2.92 -19.35 -2.11
C LYS A 190 4.32 -18.76 -2.01
N ILE A 191 4.42 -17.53 -1.52
CA ILE A 191 5.68 -16.90 -1.17
C ILE A 191 5.78 -16.65 0.31
N THR A 192 6.95 -16.86 0.89
CA THR A 192 7.21 -16.68 2.32
C THR A 192 7.81 -15.29 2.57
N ILE A 193 7.23 -14.57 3.53
CA ILE A 193 7.75 -13.29 4.02
C ILE A 193 8.22 -13.50 5.45
N PRO A 194 9.52 -13.37 5.76
CA PRO A 194 10.04 -13.54 7.11
C PRO A 194 9.43 -12.56 8.12
N ALA A 195 9.58 -12.85 9.41
CA ALA A 195 9.05 -12.01 10.50
C ALA A 195 9.60 -10.59 10.45
N ASP A 196 8.75 -9.57 10.62
CA ASP A 196 9.08 -8.14 10.65
C ASP A 196 10.02 -7.71 9.52
N THR A 197 9.78 -8.26 8.31
CA THR A 197 10.64 -8.10 7.14
C THR A 197 9.82 -7.63 5.93
N ALA A 198 10.48 -6.95 5.01
CA ALA A 198 9.94 -6.63 3.70
C ALA A 198 10.64 -7.41 2.59
N ARG A 199 9.89 -7.75 1.56
CA ARG A 199 10.39 -8.18 0.25
C ARG A 199 10.06 -7.12 -0.79
N LEU A 200 10.99 -6.88 -1.70
CA LEU A 200 10.76 -6.06 -2.89
C LEU A 200 10.86 -6.96 -4.11
N VAL A 201 9.71 -7.42 -4.56
CA VAL A 201 9.59 -8.47 -5.57
C VAL A 201 9.40 -7.86 -6.95
N TYR A 202 10.31 -8.17 -7.86
CA TYR A 202 10.18 -7.93 -9.30
C TYR A 202 9.54 -9.15 -9.96
N GLU A 203 8.51 -8.92 -10.76
CA GLU A 203 7.96 -9.93 -11.66
C GLU A 203 8.70 -9.87 -12.99
N LEU A 204 9.64 -10.77 -13.18
CA LEU A 204 10.44 -10.86 -14.39
C LEU A 204 9.85 -11.89 -15.35
N PRO A 205 9.95 -11.72 -16.67
CA PRO A 205 9.63 -12.79 -17.60
C PRO A 205 10.42 -14.07 -17.26
N THR A 206 9.76 -15.22 -17.36
CA THR A 206 10.40 -16.51 -17.09
C THR A 206 11.67 -16.67 -17.93
N GLY A 207 12.74 -17.06 -17.26
CA GLY A 207 14.04 -17.26 -17.89
C GLY A 207 14.89 -15.99 -18.03
N THR A 208 14.46 -14.85 -17.49
CA THR A 208 15.29 -13.62 -17.46
C THR A 208 16.63 -13.91 -16.78
N VAL A 209 17.72 -13.55 -17.47
CA VAL A 209 19.06 -13.69 -16.93
C VAL A 209 19.46 -12.42 -16.19
N LEU A 210 19.89 -12.59 -14.94
CA LEU A 210 20.38 -11.50 -14.11
C LEU A 210 21.89 -11.51 -14.05
N THR A 211 22.50 -10.34 -14.23
CA THR A 211 23.93 -10.11 -14.07
C THR A 211 24.17 -9.15 -12.92
N GLU A 212 24.99 -9.57 -11.95
CA GLU A 212 25.40 -8.71 -10.83
C GLU A 212 26.84 -8.22 -11.06
N SER A 213 27.03 -6.90 -10.98
CA SER A 213 28.33 -6.26 -11.08
C SER A 213 28.35 -5.00 -10.22
N GLU A 214 29.35 -4.86 -9.39
CA GLU A 214 29.56 -3.69 -8.51
C GLU A 214 28.33 -3.34 -7.64
N GLY A 215 27.61 -4.37 -7.17
CA GLY A 215 26.41 -4.21 -6.35
C GLY A 215 25.13 -3.93 -7.13
N ARG A 216 25.20 -3.69 -8.43
CA ARG A 216 24.08 -3.48 -9.34
C ARG A 216 23.63 -4.79 -9.95
N ILE A 217 22.33 -4.98 -10.07
CA ILE A 217 21.73 -6.12 -10.78
C ILE A 217 21.03 -5.60 -12.03
N THR A 218 21.37 -6.21 -13.17
CA THR A 218 20.83 -5.84 -14.48
C THR A 218 20.28 -7.08 -15.17
N THR A 219 19.14 -6.94 -15.84
CA THR A 219 18.57 -8.00 -16.69
C THR A 219 19.31 -8.10 -18.02
N ASP A 220 19.15 -9.22 -18.72
CA ASP A 220 19.69 -9.46 -20.07
C ASP A 220 19.13 -8.47 -21.12
N THR A 221 18.01 -7.83 -20.83
CA THR A 221 17.45 -6.74 -21.66
C THR A 221 18.02 -5.35 -21.30
N GLY A 222 18.97 -5.29 -20.37
CA GLY A 222 19.67 -4.07 -19.97
C GLY A 222 18.97 -3.21 -18.91
N HIS A 223 17.84 -3.66 -18.34
CA HIS A 223 17.17 -2.92 -17.28
C HIS A 223 17.80 -3.19 -15.91
N VAL A 224 18.10 -2.10 -15.18
CA VAL A 224 18.61 -2.18 -13.80
C VAL A 224 17.46 -2.42 -12.85
N ILE A 225 17.56 -3.47 -12.03
CA ILE A 225 16.60 -3.80 -10.98
C ILE A 225 17.14 -3.60 -9.57
N LEU A 226 18.45 -3.42 -9.43
CA LEU A 226 19.14 -2.99 -8.22
C LEU A 226 20.27 -2.04 -8.61
N TYR A 227 20.33 -0.87 -7.95
CA TYR A 227 21.28 0.20 -8.23
C TYR A 227 22.49 0.19 -7.31
#